data_46121e1355311df0b4b868d53863fdb9
#
_entry.id   46121e1355311df0b4b868d53863fdb9
#
_cell.length_a   1.000
_cell.length_b   1.000
_cell.length_c   1.000
_cell.angle_alpha   90.00
_cell.angle_beta   90.00
_cell.angle_gamma   90.00
#
_symmetry.space_group_name_H-M   'P 1'
#
loop_
_entity.id
_entity.type
_entity.pdbx_description
1 polymer ?
#
loop_
_entity_poly.entity_id
_entity_poly.type
_entity_poly.pdbx_seq_one_letter_code
_entity_poly.pdbx_strand_id
1 'polypeptide(L)'
;DTFYEYKVLKALSETDNENCFAITEESGSGDEAFVETKKGYITKVSKDRHQICNFEGELLGIAKISKPTFDRMMLKWKHSNNPYLNYEYLLLDSTDVLERPYIRFTNLIWGDVDCEDDFNKLCNYIYPKLRRKENPFDYDNLVAYLSEIFPHDQIRNEVKITQIGGMSNKNFKVSKGQMEYVLRVPGNGSEGMVVRSNEEQNSMQACKMGINPPVRYFNAENGIKLADYVKNAETLNGATIQRPANMKKITKIFQTLHHSHIRFGNEFNVFKEILNYEVLLKQAGGKMYDGFEPIREK
;
A
#
# COMPACT_ATOMS: atom_id res chain seq x y z
N ASP A 1 -24.51 1.52 3.21
CA ASP A 1 -23.59 2.68 3.05
C ASP A 1 -22.15 2.19 2.82
N THR A 2 -21.41 2.82 1.88
CA THR A 2 -20.06 2.39 1.49
C THR A 2 -19.01 3.37 1.98
N PHE A 3 -18.01 2.87 2.68
CA PHE A 3 -16.78 3.58 3.05
C PHE A 3 -15.65 3.25 2.09
N TYR A 4 -14.92 4.25 1.57
CA TYR A 4 -13.84 4.03 0.59
C TYR A 4 -12.80 5.15 0.59
N GLU A 5 -11.63 4.88 0.04
CA GLU A 5 -10.56 5.86 -0.14
C GLU A 5 -10.97 6.98 -1.10
N TYR A 6 -10.63 8.21 -0.77
CA TYR A 6 -10.91 9.40 -1.60
C TYR A 6 -10.40 9.29 -3.05
N LYS A 7 -9.36 8.49 -3.29
CA LYS A 7 -8.81 8.26 -4.64
C LYS A 7 -9.86 7.76 -5.65
N VAL A 8 -10.92 7.07 -5.18
CA VAL A 8 -12.01 6.60 -6.04
C VAL A 8 -12.80 7.77 -6.62
N LEU A 9 -13.27 8.69 -5.77
CA LEU A 9 -13.98 9.89 -6.21
C LEU A 9 -13.13 10.77 -7.10
N LYS A 10 -11.85 10.94 -6.74
CA LYS A 10 -10.91 11.71 -7.53
C LYS A 10 -10.78 11.15 -8.95
N ALA A 11 -10.50 9.85 -9.08
CA ALA A 11 -10.35 9.21 -10.40
C ALA A 11 -11.63 9.27 -11.24
N LEU A 12 -12.80 9.06 -10.62
CA LEU A 12 -14.09 9.20 -11.31
C LEU A 12 -14.38 10.65 -11.74
N SER A 13 -13.96 11.64 -10.98
CA SER A 13 -14.15 13.05 -11.34
C SER A 13 -13.21 13.50 -12.48
N GLU A 14 -11.99 13.00 -12.50
CA GLU A 14 -10.94 13.39 -13.45
C GLU A 14 -11.05 12.66 -14.80
N THR A 15 -11.83 11.58 -14.91
CA THR A 15 -12.01 10.88 -16.21
C THR A 15 -12.84 11.72 -17.19
N ASP A 16 -12.45 11.70 -18.46
CA ASP A 16 -13.19 12.34 -19.56
C ASP A 16 -14.48 11.60 -19.96
N ASN A 17 -14.65 10.36 -19.48
CA ASN A 17 -15.85 9.58 -19.76
C ASN A 17 -17.07 10.22 -19.08
N GLU A 18 -18.18 10.32 -19.81
CA GLU A 18 -19.46 10.84 -19.30
C GLU A 18 -20.06 9.91 -18.23
N ASN A 19 -19.96 8.59 -18.44
CA ASN A 19 -20.25 7.57 -17.45
C ASN A 19 -18.95 6.82 -17.14
N CYS A 20 -18.75 6.39 -15.90
CA CYS A 20 -17.61 5.56 -15.52
C CYS A 20 -17.93 4.79 -14.23
N PHE A 21 -17.60 3.51 -14.22
CA PHE A 21 -17.87 2.63 -13.10
C PHE A 21 -16.58 2.38 -12.31
N ALA A 22 -16.69 2.34 -10.99
CA ALA A 22 -15.59 1.87 -10.14
C ALA A 22 -15.73 0.37 -9.89
N ILE A 23 -14.68 -0.38 -10.18
CA ILE A 23 -14.58 -1.81 -9.85
C ILE A 23 -13.34 -2.06 -8.99
N THR A 24 -13.38 -3.11 -8.19
CA THR A 24 -12.27 -3.51 -7.34
C THR A 24 -12.09 -5.02 -7.34
N GLU A 25 -11.12 -5.51 -6.56
CA GLU A 25 -10.92 -6.93 -6.32
C GLU A 25 -12.10 -7.49 -5.50
N GLU A 26 -12.35 -8.80 -5.62
CA GLU A 26 -13.40 -9.49 -4.87
C GLU A 26 -13.20 -9.33 -3.36
N SER A 27 -14.24 -8.87 -2.67
CA SER A 27 -14.18 -8.58 -1.22
C SER A 27 -14.40 -9.82 -0.35
N GLY A 28 -15.16 -10.80 -0.84
CA GLY A 28 -15.63 -11.95 -0.06
C GLY A 28 -16.71 -11.57 0.96
N SER A 29 -17.47 -10.48 0.71
CA SER A 29 -18.54 -10.02 1.60
C SER A 29 -19.78 -10.93 1.57
N GLY A 30 -19.97 -11.66 0.46
CA GLY A 30 -21.14 -12.51 0.21
C GLY A 30 -22.30 -11.79 -0.49
N ASP A 31 -22.15 -10.49 -0.79
CA ASP A 31 -23.13 -9.70 -1.55
C ASP A 31 -22.50 -8.99 -2.77
N GLU A 32 -21.42 -9.55 -3.30
CA GLU A 32 -20.68 -8.99 -4.41
C GLU A 32 -21.52 -8.87 -5.68
N ALA A 33 -21.36 -7.76 -6.38
CA ALA A 33 -21.82 -7.59 -7.75
C ALA A 33 -20.66 -7.86 -8.72
N PHE A 34 -20.49 -9.12 -9.12
CA PHE A 34 -19.40 -9.59 -9.99
C PHE A 34 -19.52 -9.01 -11.41
N VAL A 35 -18.36 -8.61 -11.95
CA VAL A 35 -18.28 -7.90 -13.22
C VAL A 35 -17.54 -8.72 -14.26
N GLU A 36 -18.13 -8.78 -15.47
CA GLU A 36 -17.50 -9.27 -16.68
C GLU A 36 -17.24 -8.10 -17.63
N THR A 37 -16.03 -8.08 -18.21
CA THR A 37 -15.63 -6.99 -19.10
C THR A 37 -15.16 -7.50 -20.46
N LYS A 38 -15.25 -6.63 -21.46
CA LYS A 38 -14.69 -6.87 -22.79
C LYS A 38 -14.23 -5.56 -23.42
N LYS A 39 -12.99 -5.52 -23.88
CA LYS A 39 -12.41 -4.35 -24.57
C LYS A 39 -12.52 -3.05 -23.76
N GLY A 40 -12.37 -3.09 -22.43
CA GLY A 40 -12.42 -1.91 -21.58
C GLY A 40 -13.83 -1.45 -21.17
N TYR A 41 -14.86 -2.25 -21.43
CA TYR A 41 -16.24 -1.95 -21.07
C TYR A 41 -16.87 -3.08 -20.28
N ILE A 42 -17.77 -2.75 -19.36
CA ILE A 42 -18.56 -3.72 -18.60
C ILE A 42 -19.63 -4.31 -19.52
N THR A 43 -19.60 -5.62 -19.68
CA THR A 43 -20.57 -6.35 -20.52
C THR A 43 -21.66 -7.00 -19.70
N LYS A 44 -21.34 -7.42 -18.47
CA LYS A 44 -22.29 -8.11 -17.59
C LYS A 44 -21.98 -7.83 -16.13
N VAL A 45 -23.01 -7.77 -15.31
CA VAL A 45 -22.94 -7.77 -13.85
C VAL A 45 -23.90 -8.82 -13.32
N SER A 46 -23.50 -9.55 -12.29
CA SER A 46 -24.37 -10.52 -11.62
C SER A 46 -23.93 -10.72 -10.17
N LYS A 47 -24.89 -10.89 -9.27
CA LYS A 47 -24.63 -11.36 -7.89
C LYS A 47 -24.36 -12.88 -7.83
N ASP A 48 -24.63 -13.60 -8.91
CA ASP A 48 -24.27 -15.01 -9.04
C ASP A 48 -22.95 -15.17 -9.80
N ARG A 49 -21.92 -15.58 -9.10
CA ARG A 49 -20.57 -15.77 -9.65
C ARG A 49 -20.54 -16.75 -10.83
N HIS A 50 -21.41 -17.77 -10.81
CA HIS A 50 -21.49 -18.76 -11.89
C HIS A 50 -22.00 -18.20 -13.22
N GLN A 51 -22.64 -17.05 -13.19
CA GLN A 51 -23.09 -16.36 -14.41
C GLN A 51 -22.00 -15.52 -15.07
N ILE A 52 -20.84 -15.35 -14.45
CA ILE A 52 -19.73 -14.53 -14.93
C ILE A 52 -18.63 -15.45 -15.49
N CYS A 53 -18.33 -15.32 -16.79
CA CYS A 53 -17.32 -16.13 -17.47
C CYS A 53 -15.91 -15.52 -17.34
N ASN A 54 -15.79 -14.24 -17.68
CA ASN A 54 -14.51 -13.50 -17.61
C ASN A 54 -14.57 -12.50 -16.47
N PHE A 55 -14.25 -12.98 -15.27
CA PHE A 55 -14.28 -12.18 -14.05
C PHE A 55 -13.17 -11.11 -14.06
N GLU A 56 -13.56 -9.85 -13.91
CA GLU A 56 -12.62 -8.72 -13.80
C GLU A 56 -12.54 -8.16 -12.37
N GLY A 57 -13.61 -8.25 -11.61
CA GLY A 57 -13.72 -7.72 -10.26
C GLY A 57 -15.16 -7.59 -9.82
N GLU A 58 -15.41 -6.82 -8.77
CA GLU A 58 -16.76 -6.47 -8.31
C GLU A 58 -17.03 -4.98 -8.42
N LEU A 59 -18.29 -4.59 -8.58
CA LEU A 59 -18.71 -3.19 -8.52
C LEU A 59 -18.57 -2.67 -7.11
N LEU A 60 -17.95 -1.49 -7.00
CA LEU A 60 -17.77 -0.80 -5.72
C LEU A 60 -19.04 -0.06 -5.24
N GLY A 61 -20.12 -0.08 -6.02
CA GLY A 61 -21.32 0.68 -5.73
C GLY A 61 -21.22 2.18 -6.05
N ILE A 62 -20.12 2.61 -6.69
CA ILE A 62 -19.83 4.02 -7.00
C ILE A 62 -19.61 4.17 -8.50
N ALA A 63 -20.30 5.13 -9.09
CA ALA A 63 -20.19 5.43 -10.52
C ALA A 63 -20.34 6.93 -10.79
N LYS A 64 -19.63 7.42 -11.81
CA LYS A 64 -19.92 8.69 -12.46
C LYS A 64 -21.03 8.44 -13.49
N ILE A 65 -22.10 9.22 -13.45
CA ILE A 65 -23.28 9.05 -14.29
C ILE A 65 -23.62 10.38 -14.94
N SER A 66 -23.76 10.39 -16.26
CA SER A 66 -24.18 11.58 -16.99
C SER A 66 -25.67 11.89 -16.73
N LYS A 67 -26.05 13.16 -16.88
CA LYS A 67 -27.45 13.57 -16.71
C LYS A 67 -28.41 12.82 -17.65
N PRO A 68 -28.11 12.61 -18.96
CA PRO A 68 -28.95 11.81 -19.81
C PRO A 68 -29.13 10.37 -19.34
N THR A 69 -28.07 9.72 -18.86
CA THR A 69 -28.14 8.37 -18.30
C THR A 69 -29.01 8.34 -17.04
N PHE A 70 -28.83 9.29 -16.13
CA PHE A 70 -29.64 9.41 -14.94
C PHE A 70 -31.14 9.59 -15.29
N ASP A 71 -31.46 10.41 -16.27
CA ASP A 71 -32.85 10.63 -16.70
C ASP A 71 -33.44 9.34 -17.27
N ARG A 72 -32.68 8.55 -18.06
CA ARG A 72 -33.11 7.22 -18.52
C ARG A 72 -33.38 6.25 -17.36
N MET A 73 -32.50 6.25 -16.36
CA MET A 73 -32.67 5.44 -15.14
C MET A 73 -33.94 5.83 -14.40
N MET A 74 -34.19 7.12 -14.19
CA MET A 74 -35.38 7.61 -13.51
C MET A 74 -36.68 7.27 -14.23
N LEU A 75 -36.70 7.31 -15.58
CA LEU A 75 -37.82 6.88 -16.37
C LEU A 75 -38.10 5.37 -16.19
N LYS A 76 -37.08 4.53 -16.28
CA LYS A 76 -37.21 3.08 -16.08
C LYS A 76 -37.66 2.75 -14.66
N TRP A 77 -37.09 3.41 -13.64
CA TRP A 77 -37.48 3.21 -12.27
C TRP A 77 -38.95 3.54 -11.99
N LYS A 78 -39.44 4.66 -12.53
CA LYS A 78 -40.85 5.05 -12.42
C LYS A 78 -41.83 4.06 -13.05
N HIS A 79 -41.41 3.32 -14.08
CA HIS A 79 -42.20 2.31 -14.75
C HIS A 79 -41.99 0.91 -14.19
N SER A 80 -41.04 0.74 -13.28
CA SER A 80 -40.77 -0.54 -12.63
C SER A 80 -41.74 -0.76 -11.46
N ASN A 81 -42.31 -1.95 -11.40
CA ASN A 81 -43.13 -2.39 -10.25
C ASN A 81 -42.29 -3.16 -9.22
N ASN A 82 -40.96 -3.21 -9.40
CA ASN A 82 -40.07 -3.91 -8.48
C ASN A 82 -39.50 -2.93 -7.43
N PRO A 83 -39.94 -2.99 -6.17
CA PRO A 83 -39.41 -2.13 -5.10
C PRO A 83 -37.98 -2.49 -4.66
N TYR A 84 -37.48 -3.66 -5.05
CA TYR A 84 -36.14 -4.20 -4.72
C TYR A 84 -35.20 -4.14 -5.91
N LEU A 85 -35.45 -3.25 -6.88
CA LEU A 85 -34.58 -3.10 -8.04
C LEU A 85 -33.26 -2.45 -7.61
N ASN A 86 -32.19 -3.22 -7.68
CA ASN A 86 -30.85 -2.72 -7.40
C ASN A 86 -30.44 -1.68 -8.45
N TYR A 87 -29.78 -0.63 -8.00
CA TYR A 87 -29.40 0.48 -8.87
C TYR A 87 -28.41 0.03 -9.96
N GLU A 88 -27.56 -0.95 -9.71
CA GLU A 88 -26.60 -1.50 -10.66
C GLU A 88 -27.29 -2.08 -11.89
N TYR A 89 -28.36 -2.86 -11.68
CA TYR A 89 -29.14 -3.41 -12.79
C TYR A 89 -29.88 -2.32 -13.55
N LEU A 90 -30.44 -1.35 -12.83
CA LEU A 90 -31.12 -0.21 -13.46
C LEU A 90 -30.15 0.62 -14.30
N LEU A 91 -28.93 0.84 -13.82
CA LEU A 91 -27.88 1.55 -14.53
C LEU A 91 -27.44 0.79 -15.80
N LEU A 92 -27.22 -0.53 -15.68
CA LEU A 92 -26.88 -1.37 -16.82
C LEU A 92 -28.00 -1.39 -17.86
N ASP A 93 -29.25 -1.52 -17.44
CA ASP A 93 -30.41 -1.48 -18.34
C ASP A 93 -30.59 -0.12 -19.01
N SER A 94 -30.04 0.94 -18.45
CA SER A 94 -30.15 2.31 -18.93
C SER A 94 -28.97 2.78 -19.77
N THR A 95 -27.97 1.92 -19.97
CA THR A 95 -26.75 2.20 -20.73
C THR A 95 -26.47 1.15 -21.78
N ASP A 96 -25.88 1.54 -22.90
CA ASP A 96 -25.30 0.61 -23.87
C ASP A 96 -23.88 0.19 -23.41
N VAL A 97 -23.35 -0.90 -23.94
CA VAL A 97 -22.04 -1.44 -23.55
C VAL A 97 -20.94 -0.39 -23.69
N LEU A 98 -20.94 0.42 -24.74
CA LEU A 98 -19.94 1.48 -24.96
C LEU A 98 -20.07 2.68 -23.99
N GLU A 99 -21.18 2.78 -23.28
CA GLU A 99 -21.41 3.77 -22.24
C GLU A 99 -20.95 3.28 -20.84
N ARG A 100 -20.29 2.11 -20.75
CA ARG A 100 -19.89 1.45 -19.49
C ARG A 100 -18.35 1.30 -19.35
N PRO A 101 -17.54 2.33 -19.60
CA PRO A 101 -16.14 2.28 -19.26
C PRO A 101 -15.99 2.18 -17.73
N TYR A 102 -14.87 1.62 -17.28
CA TYR A 102 -14.62 1.44 -15.86
C TYR A 102 -13.18 1.83 -15.47
N ILE A 103 -12.99 2.10 -14.19
CA ILE A 103 -11.66 2.21 -13.55
C ILE A 103 -11.56 1.08 -12.54
N ARG A 104 -10.50 0.27 -12.66
CA ARG A 104 -10.21 -0.79 -11.71
C ARG A 104 -9.26 -0.30 -10.65
N PHE A 105 -9.65 -0.45 -9.39
CA PHE A 105 -8.83 -0.13 -8.24
C PHE A 105 -8.29 -1.42 -7.62
N THR A 106 -6.97 -1.47 -7.41
CA THR A 106 -6.29 -2.56 -6.71
C THR A 106 -5.84 -2.09 -5.34
N ASN A 107 -5.76 -3.01 -4.37
CA ASN A 107 -5.37 -2.70 -2.99
C ASN A 107 -6.18 -1.54 -2.38
N LEU A 108 -7.49 -1.50 -2.68
CA LEU A 108 -8.39 -0.48 -2.16
C LEU A 108 -8.75 -0.77 -0.70
N ILE A 109 -8.72 0.26 0.13
CA ILE A 109 -9.28 0.18 1.48
C ILE A 109 -10.71 0.70 1.41
N TRP A 110 -11.66 -0.21 1.58
CA TRP A 110 -13.07 0.08 1.50
C TRP A 110 -13.89 -0.95 2.30
N GLY A 111 -15.17 -0.71 2.47
CA GLY A 111 -16.12 -1.65 3.05
C GLY A 111 -17.52 -1.11 3.05
N ASP A 112 -18.50 -2.00 2.96
CA ASP A 112 -19.90 -1.68 3.14
C ASP A 112 -20.28 -1.68 4.61
N VAL A 113 -21.27 -0.87 4.95
CA VAL A 113 -21.78 -0.69 6.32
C VAL A 113 -23.30 -0.79 6.26
N ASP A 114 -23.81 -1.99 6.39
CA ASP A 114 -25.25 -2.29 6.32
C ASP A 114 -25.82 -2.67 7.68
N CYS A 115 -24.96 -3.06 8.61
CA CYS A 115 -25.34 -3.45 9.95
C CYS A 115 -24.34 -2.98 11.02
N GLU A 116 -24.66 -3.20 12.30
CA GLU A 116 -23.78 -2.83 13.42
C GLU A 116 -22.44 -3.56 13.41
N ASP A 117 -22.42 -4.81 12.97
CA ASP A 117 -21.18 -5.59 12.86
C ASP A 117 -20.25 -5.00 11.79
N ASP A 118 -20.77 -4.55 10.66
CA ASP A 118 -20.00 -3.87 9.63
C ASP A 118 -19.45 -2.54 10.12
N PHE A 119 -20.24 -1.77 10.86
CA PHE A 119 -19.79 -0.54 11.49
C PHE A 119 -18.66 -0.81 12.49
N ASN A 120 -18.79 -1.85 13.30
CA ASN A 120 -17.74 -2.26 14.24
C ASN A 120 -16.47 -2.70 13.49
N LYS A 121 -16.61 -3.45 12.40
CA LYS A 121 -15.50 -3.82 11.50
C LYS A 121 -14.85 -2.60 10.87
N LEU A 122 -15.65 -1.64 10.42
CA LEU A 122 -15.15 -0.37 9.88
C LEU A 122 -14.30 0.36 10.94
N CYS A 123 -14.85 0.58 12.14
CA CYS A 123 -14.18 1.35 13.18
C CYS A 123 -12.91 0.68 13.70
N ASN A 124 -12.92 -0.64 13.84
CA ASN A 124 -11.84 -1.37 14.49
C ASN A 124 -10.75 -1.87 13.54
N TYR A 125 -11.04 -2.02 12.23
CA TYR A 125 -10.11 -2.62 11.27
C TYR A 125 -9.90 -1.76 10.00
N ILE A 126 -10.97 -1.35 9.33
CA ILE A 126 -10.88 -0.69 8.02
C ILE A 126 -10.36 0.74 8.16
N TYR A 127 -10.98 1.55 9.02
CA TYR A 127 -10.59 2.93 9.24
C TYR A 127 -9.17 3.09 9.84
N PRO A 128 -8.76 2.29 10.85
CA PRO A 128 -7.36 2.30 11.30
C PRO A 128 -6.36 1.94 10.19
N LYS A 129 -6.70 0.99 9.29
CA LYS A 129 -5.87 0.64 8.14
C LYS A 129 -5.71 1.83 7.19
N LEU A 130 -6.81 2.55 6.90
CA LEU A 130 -6.77 3.76 6.08
C LEU A 130 -5.93 4.85 6.73
N ARG A 131 -6.13 5.13 8.01
CA ARG A 131 -5.33 6.12 8.75
C ARG A 131 -3.83 5.81 8.71
N ARG A 132 -3.45 4.54 8.86
CA ARG A 132 -2.04 4.12 8.76
C ARG A 132 -1.47 4.36 7.35
N LYS A 133 -2.27 4.14 6.32
CA LYS A 133 -1.85 4.37 4.94
C LYS A 133 -1.67 5.87 4.63
N GLU A 134 -2.60 6.71 5.09
CA GLU A 134 -2.57 8.15 4.82
C GLU A 134 -1.55 8.90 5.69
N ASN A 135 -1.44 8.52 6.96
CA ASN A 135 -0.61 9.18 7.96
C ASN A 135 0.26 8.18 8.74
N PRO A 136 1.15 7.42 8.09
CA PRO A 136 1.89 6.33 8.75
C PRO A 136 2.79 6.81 9.88
N PHE A 137 3.10 8.12 9.96
CA PHE A 137 4.02 8.74 10.91
C PHE A 137 3.31 9.53 12.01
N ASP A 138 1.99 9.54 12.01
CA ASP A 138 1.21 10.16 13.09
C ASP A 138 1.44 9.45 14.43
N TYR A 139 1.46 10.21 15.53
CA TYR A 139 1.78 9.68 16.85
C TYR A 139 0.89 8.51 17.25
N ASP A 140 -0.42 8.59 16.98
CA ASP A 140 -1.36 7.51 17.29
C ASP A 140 -1.05 6.24 16.51
N ASN A 141 -0.63 6.36 15.26
CA ASN A 141 -0.21 5.23 14.44
C ASN A 141 1.12 4.64 14.91
N LEU A 142 2.08 5.48 15.32
CA LEU A 142 3.32 5.01 15.91
C LEU A 142 3.07 4.25 17.22
N VAL A 143 2.17 4.74 18.06
CA VAL A 143 1.73 4.04 19.28
C VAL A 143 1.05 2.72 18.93
N ALA A 144 0.20 2.68 17.90
CA ALA A 144 -0.46 1.46 17.46
C ALA A 144 0.54 0.39 17.00
N TYR A 145 1.55 0.75 16.20
CA TYR A 145 2.63 -0.17 15.81
C TYR A 145 3.40 -0.71 17.03
N LEU A 146 3.71 0.15 17.98
CA LEU A 146 4.40 -0.27 19.21
C LEU A 146 3.52 -1.17 20.08
N SER A 147 2.20 -0.94 20.13
CA SER A 147 1.26 -1.80 20.85
C SER A 147 1.15 -3.19 20.23
N GLU A 148 1.26 -3.31 18.92
CA GLU A 148 1.36 -4.60 18.23
C GLU A 148 2.67 -5.35 18.58
N ILE A 149 3.77 -4.61 18.73
CA ILE A 149 5.09 -5.17 19.07
C ILE A 149 5.15 -5.56 20.56
N PHE A 150 4.52 -4.78 21.42
CA PHE A 150 4.49 -4.96 22.88
C PHE A 150 3.05 -5.08 23.39
N PRO A 151 2.36 -6.21 23.12
CA PRO A 151 0.91 -6.33 23.34
C PRO A 151 0.46 -6.28 24.81
N HIS A 152 1.38 -6.44 25.75
CA HIS A 152 1.07 -6.44 27.19
C HIS A 152 1.38 -5.11 27.89
N ASP A 153 1.87 -4.12 27.15
CA ASP A 153 2.33 -2.87 27.71
C ASP A 153 1.35 -1.71 27.45
N GLN A 154 1.27 -0.77 28.39
CA GLN A 154 0.51 0.49 28.22
C GLN A 154 1.37 1.50 27.42
N ILE A 155 1.63 1.19 26.18
CA ILE A 155 2.60 1.89 25.32
C ILE A 155 2.42 3.40 25.33
N ARG A 156 1.19 3.91 25.21
CA ARG A 156 0.92 5.35 25.13
C ARG A 156 1.52 6.16 26.29
N ASN A 157 1.54 5.60 27.49
CA ASN A 157 2.00 6.27 28.70
C ASN A 157 3.46 5.95 29.04
N GLU A 158 4.03 4.91 28.41
CA GLU A 158 5.33 4.36 28.78
C GLU A 158 6.44 4.72 27.80
N VAL A 159 6.10 5.23 26.62
CA VAL A 159 7.08 5.50 25.57
C VAL A 159 7.23 6.99 25.26
N LYS A 160 8.48 7.38 25.01
CA LYS A 160 8.83 8.65 24.37
C LYS A 160 9.29 8.36 22.96
N ILE A 161 8.64 8.97 21.97
CA ILE A 161 8.93 8.81 20.54
C ILE A 161 9.51 10.12 20.02
N THR A 162 10.65 10.04 19.33
CA THR A 162 11.31 11.21 18.73
C THR A 162 11.83 10.83 17.34
N GLN A 163 11.48 11.59 16.33
CA GLN A 163 12.01 11.37 14.98
C GLN A 163 13.51 11.66 14.92
N ILE A 164 14.29 10.76 14.34
CA ILE A 164 15.76 10.85 14.27
C ILE A 164 16.30 10.88 12.83
N GLY A 165 15.45 10.84 11.83
CA GLY A 165 15.83 10.95 10.43
C GLY A 165 15.19 9.94 9.52
N GLY A 166 15.72 9.81 8.29
CA GLY A 166 15.26 8.91 7.23
C GLY A 166 14.77 9.66 6.01
N MET A 167 15.17 9.19 4.83
CA MET A 167 14.71 9.74 3.53
C MET A 167 13.41 9.05 3.10
N SER A 168 13.52 7.86 2.52
CA SER A 168 12.38 7.03 2.09
C SER A 168 11.67 6.32 3.25
N ASN A 169 12.42 5.94 4.29
CA ASN A 169 11.87 5.43 5.54
C ASN A 169 12.04 6.49 6.62
N LYS A 170 11.09 6.60 7.54
CA LYS A 170 11.23 7.44 8.74
C LYS A 170 11.68 6.60 9.92
N ASN A 171 12.66 7.10 10.65
CA ASN A 171 13.20 6.44 11.84
C ASN A 171 12.83 7.26 13.08
N PHE A 172 12.35 6.56 14.10
CA PHE A 172 11.96 7.14 15.36
C PHE A 172 12.74 6.46 16.49
N LYS A 173 13.38 7.26 17.32
CA LYS A 173 13.91 6.77 18.60
C LYS A 173 12.74 6.57 19.55
N VAL A 174 12.64 5.38 20.09
CA VAL A 174 11.63 4.98 21.08
C VAL A 174 12.35 4.68 22.38
N SER A 175 12.05 5.45 23.43
CA SER A 175 12.55 5.21 24.78
C SER A 175 11.44 4.64 25.64
N LYS A 176 11.67 3.44 26.22
CA LYS A 176 10.74 2.71 27.09
C LYS A 176 11.48 2.31 28.36
N GLY A 177 11.24 3.01 29.45
CA GLY A 177 12.03 2.85 30.65
C GLY A 177 13.51 3.14 30.39
N GLN A 178 14.39 2.17 30.67
CA GLN A 178 15.83 2.27 30.40
C GLN A 178 16.22 1.74 29.01
N MET A 179 15.28 1.14 28.28
CA MET A 179 15.52 0.58 26.95
C MET A 179 15.29 1.63 25.87
N GLU A 180 16.13 1.58 24.85
CA GLU A 180 16.05 2.48 23.70
C GLU A 180 16.08 1.68 22.41
N TYR A 181 15.16 2.01 21.51
CA TYR A 181 14.97 1.33 20.22
C TYR A 181 14.93 2.34 19.08
N VAL A 182 15.08 1.83 17.86
CA VAL A 182 14.75 2.53 16.62
C VAL A 182 13.55 1.84 15.98
N LEU A 183 12.44 2.53 15.91
CA LEU A 183 11.29 2.14 15.11
C LEU A 183 11.46 2.74 13.71
N ARG A 184 11.56 1.88 12.71
CA ARG A 184 11.54 2.29 11.30
C ARG A 184 10.16 2.04 10.71
N VAL A 185 9.57 3.08 10.15
CA VAL A 185 8.30 3.04 9.41
C VAL A 185 8.59 3.39 7.96
N PRO A 186 8.25 2.51 6.99
CA PRO A 186 8.40 2.82 5.57
C PRO A 186 7.56 4.03 5.16
N GLY A 187 8.11 4.83 4.23
CA GLY A 187 7.36 5.90 3.60
C GLY A 187 6.49 5.39 2.46
N ASN A 188 5.49 6.17 2.11
CA ASN A 188 4.63 5.92 0.96
C ASN A 188 5.48 5.89 -0.33
N GLY A 189 5.17 4.97 -1.24
CA GLY A 189 5.88 4.83 -2.51
C GLY A 189 7.10 3.91 -2.48
N SER A 190 7.44 3.28 -1.33
CA SER A 190 8.45 2.20 -1.29
C SER A 190 7.89 0.82 -1.65
N GLU A 191 6.60 0.73 -1.83
CA GLU A 191 5.90 -0.48 -2.28
C GLU A 191 6.37 -0.85 -3.70
N GLY A 192 6.69 -2.13 -3.92
CA GLY A 192 7.24 -2.61 -5.20
C GLY A 192 8.73 -2.37 -5.42
N MET A 193 9.39 -1.49 -4.65
CA MET A 193 10.84 -1.27 -4.75
C MET A 193 11.66 -2.23 -3.88
N VAL A 194 11.08 -2.70 -2.79
CA VAL A 194 11.79 -3.55 -1.82
C VAL A 194 10.97 -4.80 -1.51
N VAL A 195 11.58 -5.97 -1.73
CA VAL A 195 11.02 -7.25 -1.29
C VAL A 195 11.28 -7.40 0.20
N ARG A 196 10.25 -7.15 1.02
CA ARG A 196 10.36 -7.07 2.49
C ARG A 196 10.81 -8.36 3.16
N SER A 197 10.42 -9.52 2.62
CA SER A 197 10.89 -10.82 3.11
C SER A 197 12.41 -11.00 2.94
N ASN A 198 12.97 -10.53 1.82
CA ASN A 198 14.42 -10.52 1.62
C ASN A 198 15.11 -9.55 2.59
N GLU A 199 14.52 -8.38 2.80
CA GLU A 199 15.04 -7.40 3.76
C GLU A 199 15.07 -7.96 5.18
N GLU A 200 14.02 -8.66 5.60
CA GLU A 200 13.95 -9.34 6.90
C GLU A 200 15.08 -10.36 7.03
N GLN A 201 15.18 -11.30 6.09
CA GLN A 201 16.21 -12.33 6.08
C GLN A 201 17.61 -11.71 6.14
N ASN A 202 17.89 -10.74 5.29
CA ASN A 202 19.18 -10.06 5.23
C ASN A 202 19.49 -9.31 6.54
N SER A 203 18.51 -8.64 7.13
CA SER A 203 18.67 -7.96 8.43
C SER A 203 19.00 -8.96 9.54
N MET A 204 18.35 -10.12 9.58
CA MET A 204 18.62 -11.16 10.58
C MET A 204 19.99 -11.80 10.38
N GLN A 205 20.43 -12.04 9.12
CA GLN A 205 21.77 -12.53 8.84
C GLN A 205 22.85 -11.53 9.30
N ALA A 206 22.67 -10.25 9.00
CA ALA A 206 23.57 -9.18 9.42
C ALA A 206 23.64 -9.07 10.97
N CYS A 207 22.53 -9.28 11.66
CA CYS A 207 22.52 -9.37 13.14
C CYS A 207 23.36 -10.53 13.65
N LYS A 208 23.20 -11.73 13.07
CA LYS A 208 24.00 -12.92 13.44
C LYS A 208 25.50 -12.69 13.26
N MET A 209 25.88 -11.88 12.29
CA MET A 209 27.28 -11.50 12.03
C MET A 209 27.78 -10.38 12.97
N GLY A 210 26.92 -9.76 13.77
CA GLY A 210 27.27 -8.64 14.63
C GLY A 210 27.56 -7.33 13.88
N ILE A 211 27.15 -7.21 12.62
CA ILE A 211 27.33 -6.01 11.80
C ILE A 211 26.06 -5.14 11.70
N ASN A 212 24.98 -5.59 12.29
CA ASN A 212 23.72 -4.85 12.40
C ASN A 212 23.22 -4.89 13.84
N PRO A 213 22.61 -3.82 14.36
CA PRO A 213 21.99 -3.84 15.68
C PRO A 213 20.95 -4.97 15.78
N PRO A 214 20.75 -5.55 16.97
CA PRO A 214 19.73 -6.56 17.18
C PRO A 214 18.35 -6.08 16.70
N VAL A 215 17.74 -6.82 15.78
CA VAL A 215 16.38 -6.60 15.32
C VAL A 215 15.45 -7.34 16.29
N ARG A 216 14.54 -6.61 16.93
CA ARG A 216 13.57 -7.11 17.89
C ARG A 216 12.26 -7.51 17.26
N TYR A 217 11.90 -6.82 16.18
CA TYR A 217 10.67 -7.06 15.42
C TYR A 217 10.87 -6.65 13.96
N PHE A 218 10.32 -7.43 13.07
CA PHE A 218 10.21 -7.13 11.66
C PHE A 218 8.88 -7.69 11.13
N ASN A 219 8.12 -6.87 10.43
CA ASN A 219 6.92 -7.30 9.72
C ASN A 219 7.17 -7.21 8.22
N ALA A 220 7.23 -8.37 7.55
CA ALA A 220 7.51 -8.44 6.12
C ALA A 220 6.35 -7.96 5.22
N GLU A 221 5.13 -7.83 5.75
CA GLU A 221 3.98 -7.33 4.99
C GLU A 221 4.03 -5.81 4.83
N ASN A 222 4.35 -5.09 5.91
CA ASN A 222 4.33 -3.63 5.94
C ASN A 222 5.71 -2.97 6.08
N GLY A 223 6.77 -3.77 6.31
CA GLY A 223 8.15 -3.29 6.43
C GLY A 223 8.48 -2.56 7.73
N ILE A 224 7.60 -2.60 8.73
CA ILE A 224 7.86 -2.02 10.04
C ILE A 224 8.94 -2.84 10.75
N LYS A 225 9.95 -2.15 11.29
CA LYS A 225 11.07 -2.77 11.98
C LYS A 225 11.37 -2.05 13.28
N LEU A 226 11.61 -2.82 14.35
CA LEU A 226 12.14 -2.35 15.61
C LEU A 226 13.52 -2.98 15.83
N ALA A 227 14.53 -2.16 16.08
CA ALA A 227 15.89 -2.59 16.38
C ALA A 227 16.42 -1.85 17.63
N ASP A 228 17.45 -2.40 18.27
CA ASP A 228 18.10 -1.73 19.38
C ASP A 228 18.74 -0.40 18.93
N TYR A 229 18.62 0.63 19.75
CA TYR A 229 19.26 1.91 19.49
C TYR A 229 20.77 1.83 19.84
N VAL A 230 21.62 2.22 18.90
CA VAL A 230 23.07 2.26 19.10
C VAL A 230 23.45 3.60 19.74
N LYS A 231 23.79 3.56 21.05
CA LYS A 231 24.22 4.75 21.79
C LYS A 231 25.57 5.24 21.27
N ASN A 232 25.77 6.55 21.30
CA ASN A 232 27.01 7.20 20.89
C ASN A 232 27.49 6.86 19.48
N ALA A 233 26.53 6.53 18.58
CA ALA A 233 26.80 6.30 17.17
C ALA A 233 26.97 7.64 16.45
N GLU A 234 27.94 7.70 15.54
CA GLU A 234 28.11 8.80 14.59
C GLU A 234 27.63 8.35 13.21
N THR A 235 26.73 9.11 12.60
CA THR A 235 26.36 8.90 11.21
C THR A 235 27.51 9.29 10.29
N LEU A 236 27.96 8.35 9.47
CA LEU A 236 29.05 8.59 8.54
C LEU A 236 28.62 9.49 7.39
N ASN A 237 29.47 10.40 7.02
CA ASN A 237 29.35 11.28 5.85
C ASN A 237 30.68 11.39 5.12
N GLY A 238 30.76 12.12 4.02
CA GLY A 238 31.97 12.25 3.18
C GLY A 238 33.21 12.73 3.94
N ALA A 239 33.04 13.51 5.02
CA ALA A 239 34.14 13.98 5.87
C ALA A 239 34.51 12.98 6.97
N THR A 240 33.49 12.43 7.66
CA THR A 240 33.71 11.54 8.80
C THR A 240 34.21 10.15 8.38
N ILE A 241 33.84 9.67 7.19
CA ILE A 241 34.31 8.39 6.65
C ILE A 241 35.82 8.37 6.42
N GLN A 242 36.42 9.52 6.10
CA GLN A 242 37.88 9.64 5.81
C GLN A 242 38.76 9.60 7.08
N ARG A 243 38.16 9.68 8.26
CA ARG A 243 38.94 9.55 9.51
C ARG A 243 39.50 8.15 9.63
N PRO A 244 40.85 7.98 9.89
CA PRO A 244 41.49 6.67 9.92
C PRO A 244 40.85 5.66 10.88
N ALA A 245 40.35 6.15 12.03
CA ALA A 245 39.66 5.32 13.01
C ALA A 245 38.32 4.75 12.45
N ASN A 246 37.57 5.56 11.69
CA ASN A 246 36.32 5.13 11.07
C ASN A 246 36.59 4.19 9.91
N MET A 247 37.58 4.48 9.07
CA MET A 247 38.00 3.59 7.99
C MET A 247 38.40 2.20 8.49
N LYS A 248 39.19 2.12 9.59
CA LYS A 248 39.55 0.83 10.21
C LYS A 248 38.31 0.03 10.64
N LYS A 249 37.34 0.71 11.28
CA LYS A 249 36.09 0.06 11.72
C LYS A 249 35.28 -0.46 10.51
N ILE A 250 35.11 0.37 9.47
CA ILE A 250 34.39 0.01 8.26
C ILE A 250 35.06 -1.16 7.56
N THR A 251 36.39 -1.09 7.37
CA THR A 251 37.17 -2.17 6.75
C THR A 251 36.97 -3.49 7.47
N LYS A 252 36.98 -3.47 8.81
CA LYS A 252 36.72 -4.68 9.60
C LYS A 252 35.31 -5.24 9.38
N ILE A 253 34.29 -4.38 9.28
CA ILE A 253 32.92 -4.80 8.98
C ILE A 253 32.85 -5.43 7.58
N PHE A 254 33.43 -4.81 6.57
CA PHE A 254 33.46 -5.37 5.21
C PHE A 254 34.28 -6.67 5.14
N GLN A 255 35.39 -6.78 5.85
CA GLN A 255 36.13 -8.05 5.94
C GLN A 255 35.27 -9.15 6.54
N THR A 256 34.56 -8.86 7.64
CA THR A 256 33.63 -9.82 8.26
C THR A 256 32.57 -10.26 7.26
N LEU A 257 31.99 -9.33 6.51
CA LEU A 257 30.95 -9.61 5.51
C LEU A 257 31.51 -10.44 4.33
N HIS A 258 32.60 -9.99 3.72
CA HIS A 258 33.15 -10.58 2.50
C HIS A 258 33.79 -11.95 2.73
N HIS A 259 34.35 -12.21 3.91
CA HIS A 259 34.93 -13.52 4.27
C HIS A 259 33.91 -14.44 4.95
N SER A 260 32.66 -14.00 5.12
CA SER A 260 31.62 -14.87 5.65
C SER A 260 31.18 -15.90 4.59
N HIS A 261 30.74 -17.07 5.06
CA HIS A 261 30.12 -18.08 4.21
C HIS A 261 28.59 -17.82 4.06
N ILE A 262 28.08 -16.70 4.59
CA ILE A 262 26.67 -16.34 4.53
C ILE A 262 26.35 -15.88 3.12
N ARG A 263 25.25 -16.41 2.58
CA ARG A 263 24.65 -15.94 1.33
C ARG A 263 23.32 -15.28 1.64
N PHE A 264 23.14 -14.08 1.11
CA PHE A 264 21.86 -13.40 1.16
C PHE A 264 20.89 -14.01 0.14
N GLY A 265 19.58 -13.95 0.45
CA GLY A 265 18.54 -14.59 -0.35
C GLY A 265 18.28 -13.94 -1.71
N ASN A 266 18.81 -12.74 -1.93
CA ASN A 266 18.67 -11.99 -3.18
C ASN A 266 20.01 -11.46 -3.68
N GLU A 267 20.06 -11.24 -4.99
CA GLU A 267 21.15 -10.56 -5.68
C GLU A 267 20.74 -9.10 -5.91
N PHE A 268 21.66 -8.16 -5.72
CA PHE A 268 21.49 -6.79 -6.19
C PHE A 268 22.24 -6.63 -7.51
N ASN A 269 21.49 -6.46 -8.61
CA ASN A 269 22.03 -6.21 -9.94
C ASN A 269 21.52 -4.85 -10.41
N VAL A 270 22.41 -3.87 -10.51
CA VAL A 270 22.05 -2.50 -10.83
C VAL A 270 21.28 -2.35 -12.15
N PHE A 271 21.62 -3.17 -13.17
CA PHE A 271 20.94 -3.10 -14.47
C PHE A 271 19.52 -3.69 -14.40
N LYS A 272 19.33 -4.77 -13.63
CA LYS A 272 17.97 -5.31 -13.38
C LYS A 272 17.13 -4.31 -12.60
N GLU A 273 17.72 -3.64 -11.60
CA GLU A 273 16.99 -2.63 -10.81
C GLU A 273 16.58 -1.41 -11.66
N ILE A 274 17.44 -0.96 -12.58
CA ILE A 274 17.08 0.12 -13.53
C ILE A 274 15.83 -0.28 -14.33
N LEU A 275 15.81 -1.50 -14.89
CA LEU A 275 14.65 -1.99 -15.65
C LEU A 275 13.39 -2.08 -14.79
N ASN A 276 13.50 -2.55 -13.55
CA ASN A 276 12.38 -2.58 -12.61
C ASN A 276 11.84 -1.18 -12.34
N TYR A 277 12.71 -0.20 -12.10
CA TYR A 277 12.29 1.19 -11.87
C TYR A 277 11.65 1.84 -13.10
N GLU A 278 12.11 1.51 -14.31
CA GLU A 278 11.45 1.95 -15.55
C GLU A 278 10.01 1.41 -15.64
N VAL A 279 9.79 0.15 -15.26
CA VAL A 279 8.45 -0.46 -15.23
C VAL A 279 7.57 0.25 -14.20
N LEU A 280 8.07 0.44 -12.97
CA LEU A 280 7.34 1.12 -11.91
C LEU A 280 6.99 2.57 -12.28
N LEU A 281 7.93 3.28 -12.92
CA LEU A 281 7.70 4.65 -13.38
C LEU A 281 6.58 4.71 -14.42
N LYS A 282 6.59 3.80 -15.39
CA LYS A 282 5.52 3.70 -16.41
C LYS A 282 4.16 3.37 -15.79
N GLN A 283 4.13 2.44 -14.84
CA GLN A 283 2.90 2.08 -14.12
C GLN A 283 2.33 3.26 -13.31
N ALA A 284 3.21 4.10 -12.77
CA ALA A 284 2.83 5.32 -12.05
C ALA A 284 2.48 6.51 -12.98
N GLY A 285 2.46 6.32 -14.31
CA GLY A 285 2.22 7.40 -15.28
C GLY A 285 3.34 8.44 -15.36
N GLY A 286 4.53 8.12 -14.81
CA GLY A 286 5.69 8.99 -14.85
C GLY A 286 6.39 8.99 -16.21
N LYS A 287 7.22 10.02 -16.46
CA LYS A 287 8.02 10.14 -17.66
C LYS A 287 9.50 10.20 -17.30
N MET A 288 10.34 9.65 -18.18
CA MET A 288 11.79 9.84 -18.11
C MET A 288 12.15 11.29 -18.45
N TYR A 289 13.29 11.75 -17.98
CA TYR A 289 13.82 13.06 -18.33
C TYR A 289 14.22 13.12 -19.79
N ASP A 290 14.23 14.33 -20.37
CA ASP A 290 14.60 14.54 -21.76
C ASP A 290 16.05 14.09 -22.01
N GLY A 291 16.28 13.28 -23.05
CA GLY A 291 17.58 12.74 -23.39
C GLY A 291 17.94 11.41 -22.66
N PHE A 292 17.01 10.80 -21.93
CA PHE A 292 17.25 9.50 -21.29
C PHE A 292 17.54 8.37 -22.28
N GLU A 293 16.70 8.22 -23.33
CA GLU A 293 16.81 7.11 -24.29
C GLU A 293 18.19 7.04 -25.01
N PRO A 294 18.76 8.14 -25.51
CA PRO A 294 20.09 8.13 -26.12
C PRO A 294 21.23 7.73 -25.15
N ILE A 295 21.04 7.91 -23.85
CA ILE A 295 22.01 7.50 -22.83
C ILE A 295 21.85 6.02 -22.50
N ARG A 296 20.61 5.55 -22.45
CA ARG A 296 20.27 4.15 -22.15
C ARG A 296 20.79 3.17 -23.22
N GLU A 297 20.81 3.59 -24.50
CA GLU A 297 21.25 2.76 -25.63
C GLU A 297 22.78 2.67 -25.76
N LYS A 298 23.55 3.46 -25.02
CA LYS A 298 25.02 3.41 -24.96
C LYS A 298 25.53 2.47 -23.88
#